data_60c6b54dcc9b4c34933489dc7a284b6d
#
_entry.id   60c6b54dcc9b4c34933489dc7a284b6d
#
_cell.length_a   1.000
_cell.length_b   1.000
_cell.length_c   1.000
_cell.angle_alpha   90.00
_cell.angle_beta   90.00
_cell.angle_gamma   90.00
#
_symmetry.space_group_name_H-M   'P 1'
#
loop_
_entity.id
_entity.type
_entity.pdbx_description
1 polymer ?
#
loop_
_entity_poly.entity_id
_entity_poly.type
_entity_poly.pdbx_seq_one_letter_code
_entity_poly.pdbx_strand_id
1 'polypeptide(L)'
;MQTQSEYADTHVTHVKNYYWRIAGFYFFYYAFIGMFAPYWSLYLQSIRFSAVEIGILMSVQPVMRMLAPSLWGWLADHTGQRLRVVQVAATLSAVFYLGVFVTTSFWGMLLVLALMSFFWSASMPLVEATTLSYLGKHTARYGRLRSWGSVGFIGSVVGLGYAFDYIAISWLLWAGLISELGILLFSRQLPETQVAAHHTDQQPIFNILLRPSVMLLFGACFLMSAAHGPYYTFFSIYLVEHGYAKSAVGGLWALGVICEIGVFILMPRLAHRYGFTRILIASFALAVIRFMMIGWCVDFLVLLLIAQVLHAATFGAYHAASVGLIHELFQGKHQSRGQAMFGSLTYGAGGMLGGLISGPVWQYYGANMLYTCSAFMALLGLILVGWNSSGRFSQAAY
;
A
#
# COMPACT_ATOMS: atom_id res chain seq x y z
N MET A 1 -43.21 -1.28 -20.87
CA MET A 1 -41.97 -1.80 -21.43
C MET A 1 -40.95 -0.72 -21.83
N GLN A 2 -41.34 0.55 -22.01
CA GLN A 2 -40.44 1.66 -22.36
C GLN A 2 -39.61 2.21 -21.19
N THR A 3 -40.09 2.12 -19.96
CA THR A 3 -39.40 2.67 -18.77
C THR A 3 -38.12 1.94 -18.30
N GLN A 4 -37.97 0.64 -18.58
CA GLN A 4 -36.77 -0.11 -18.23
C GLN A 4 -35.60 0.08 -19.20
N SER A 5 -35.86 0.37 -20.47
CA SER A 5 -34.85 0.66 -21.49
C SER A 5 -34.23 2.05 -21.30
N GLU A 6 -35.02 3.03 -20.95
CA GLU A 6 -34.55 4.40 -20.69
C GLU A 6 -33.70 4.50 -19.43
N TYR A 7 -34.02 3.73 -18.36
CA TYR A 7 -33.22 3.64 -17.13
C TYR A 7 -31.87 2.94 -17.37
N ALA A 8 -31.83 1.94 -18.24
CA ALA A 8 -30.59 1.23 -18.59
C ALA A 8 -29.65 2.11 -19.42
N ASP A 9 -30.18 2.90 -20.36
CA ASP A 9 -29.37 3.79 -21.21
C ASP A 9 -28.86 5.02 -20.48
N THR A 10 -29.61 5.59 -19.55
CA THR A 10 -29.14 6.69 -18.70
C THR A 10 -28.02 6.23 -17.75
N HIS A 11 -28.10 5.03 -17.18
CA HIS A 11 -27.01 4.48 -16.36
C HIS A 11 -25.73 4.19 -17.16
N VAL A 12 -25.84 3.70 -18.38
CA VAL A 12 -24.69 3.43 -19.25
C VAL A 12 -23.99 4.71 -19.72
N THR A 13 -24.75 5.76 -20.00
CA THR A 13 -24.20 7.08 -20.34
C THR A 13 -23.52 7.76 -19.15
N HIS A 14 -24.06 7.64 -17.94
CA HIS A 14 -23.43 8.16 -16.73
C HIS A 14 -22.11 7.43 -16.39
N VAL A 15 -22.01 6.09 -16.58
CA VAL A 15 -20.78 5.32 -16.38
C VAL A 15 -19.67 5.77 -17.35
N LYS A 16 -20.01 6.14 -18.60
CA LYS A 16 -19.03 6.69 -19.55
C LYS A 16 -18.52 8.08 -19.16
N ASN A 17 -19.36 8.93 -18.56
CA ASN A 17 -19.02 10.32 -18.27
C ASN A 17 -17.98 10.49 -17.14
N TYR A 18 -17.89 9.57 -16.16
CA TYR A 18 -16.97 9.69 -15.02
C TYR A 18 -15.75 8.78 -15.10
N TYR A 19 -15.63 7.94 -16.14
CA TYR A 19 -14.52 7.00 -16.28
C TYR A 19 -13.16 7.70 -16.17
N TRP A 20 -12.90 8.72 -16.98
CA TRP A 20 -11.62 9.42 -17.00
C TRP A 20 -11.35 10.24 -15.74
N ARG A 21 -12.39 10.69 -15.06
CA ARG A 21 -12.27 11.43 -13.79
C ARG A 21 -11.81 10.52 -12.67
N ILE A 22 -12.40 9.33 -12.56
CA ILE A 22 -12.00 8.31 -11.59
C ILE A 22 -10.62 7.75 -11.96
N ALA A 23 -10.37 7.45 -13.23
CA ALA A 23 -9.08 6.98 -13.73
C ALA A 23 -7.95 7.98 -13.43
N GLY A 24 -8.20 9.28 -13.66
CA GLY A 24 -7.25 10.35 -13.35
C GLY A 24 -6.94 10.45 -11.85
N PHE A 25 -7.94 10.29 -10.99
CA PHE A 25 -7.69 10.22 -9.53
C PHE A 25 -6.76 9.06 -9.18
N TYR A 26 -7.06 7.82 -9.67
CA TYR A 26 -6.19 6.68 -9.42
C TYR A 26 -4.78 6.88 -9.99
N PHE A 27 -4.67 7.44 -11.18
CA PHE A 27 -3.38 7.73 -11.80
C PHE A 27 -2.52 8.63 -10.92
N PHE A 28 -3.00 9.80 -10.51
CA PHE A 28 -2.22 10.74 -9.71
C PHE A 28 -1.97 10.25 -8.29
N TYR A 29 -2.93 9.55 -7.67
CA TYR A 29 -2.74 8.98 -6.35
C TYR A 29 -1.60 7.95 -6.33
N TYR A 30 -1.53 7.09 -7.34
CA TYR A 30 -0.47 6.09 -7.45
C TYR A 30 0.82 6.65 -8.06
N ALA A 31 0.76 7.73 -8.84
CA ALA A 31 1.93 8.48 -9.24
C ALA A 31 2.64 9.09 -8.02
N PHE A 32 1.87 9.62 -7.05
CA PHE A 32 2.42 10.07 -5.77
C PHE A 32 3.13 8.94 -5.02
N ILE A 33 2.52 7.76 -4.93
CA ILE A 33 3.17 6.59 -4.29
C ILE A 33 4.43 6.18 -5.07
N GLY A 34 4.39 6.19 -6.40
CA GLY A 34 5.51 5.83 -7.27
C GLY A 34 6.69 6.80 -7.18
N MET A 35 6.45 8.07 -6.80
CA MET A 35 7.54 8.99 -6.49
C MET A 35 7.99 8.88 -5.03
N PHE A 36 7.06 8.69 -4.10
CA PHE A 36 7.35 8.70 -2.66
C PHE A 36 8.12 7.44 -2.24
N ALA A 37 7.62 6.25 -2.57
CA ALA A 37 8.20 5.01 -2.07
C ALA A 37 9.67 4.79 -2.53
N PRO A 38 10.04 4.99 -3.82
CA PRO A 38 11.41 4.77 -4.25
C PRO A 38 12.36 5.95 -3.99
N TYR A 39 11.87 7.19 -4.03
CA TYR A 39 12.75 8.35 -4.13
C TYR A 39 12.73 9.29 -2.93
N TRP A 40 11.71 9.19 -2.04
CA TRP A 40 11.61 10.09 -0.90
C TRP A 40 12.78 9.91 0.09
N SER A 41 13.16 8.66 0.37
CA SER A 41 14.31 8.38 1.21
C SER A 41 15.63 8.88 0.62
N LEU A 42 15.81 8.79 -0.72
CA LEU A 42 16.96 9.36 -1.41
C LEU A 42 16.99 10.90 -1.30
N TYR A 43 15.83 11.55 -1.40
CA TYR A 43 15.75 13.00 -1.17
C TYR A 43 16.13 13.35 0.27
N LEU A 44 15.59 12.65 1.27
CA LEU A 44 15.95 12.86 2.68
C LEU A 44 17.46 12.68 2.92
N GLN A 45 18.06 11.64 2.34
CA GLN A 45 19.51 11.42 2.38
C GLN A 45 20.27 12.58 1.73
N SER A 46 19.81 13.12 0.60
CA SER A 46 20.46 14.22 -0.10
C SER A 46 20.48 15.53 0.69
N ILE A 47 19.53 15.75 1.57
CA ILE A 47 19.50 16.88 2.53
C ILE A 47 20.08 16.53 3.90
N ARG A 48 20.84 15.43 3.97
CA ARG A 48 21.69 14.99 5.08
C ARG A 48 20.94 14.53 6.35
N PHE A 49 19.73 14.00 6.24
CA PHE A 49 19.13 13.28 7.35
C PHE A 49 19.87 11.96 7.60
N SER A 50 20.06 11.66 8.87
CA SER A 50 20.62 10.37 9.34
C SER A 50 19.70 9.21 8.98
N ALA A 51 20.22 7.99 8.94
CA ALA A 51 19.39 6.82 8.68
C ALA A 51 18.28 6.64 9.71
N VAL A 52 18.52 6.99 10.97
CA VAL A 52 17.51 6.96 12.04
C VAL A 52 16.38 7.94 11.72
N GLU A 53 16.69 9.17 11.37
CA GLU A 53 15.69 10.18 10.99
C GLU A 53 14.89 9.76 9.75
N ILE A 54 15.57 9.22 8.72
CA ILE A 54 14.90 8.67 7.52
C ILE A 54 13.93 7.55 7.91
N GLY A 55 14.35 6.61 8.75
CA GLY A 55 13.49 5.52 9.23
C GLY A 55 12.24 6.02 9.95
N ILE A 56 12.37 7.03 10.80
CA ILE A 56 11.25 7.65 11.51
C ILE A 56 10.32 8.37 10.51
N LEU A 57 10.86 9.19 9.61
CA LEU A 57 10.06 9.95 8.64
C LEU A 57 9.32 9.03 7.67
N MET A 58 9.94 7.94 7.20
CA MET A 58 9.28 6.95 6.35
C MET A 58 8.21 6.14 7.08
N SER A 59 8.26 6.06 8.42
CA SER A 59 7.25 5.39 9.25
C SER A 59 5.98 6.23 9.45
N VAL A 60 6.01 7.53 9.17
CA VAL A 60 4.86 8.43 9.37
C VAL A 60 3.66 7.99 8.55
N GLN A 61 3.85 7.65 7.28
CA GLN A 61 2.76 7.26 6.41
C GLN A 61 2.05 5.96 6.86
N PRO A 62 2.76 4.88 7.23
CA PRO A 62 2.15 3.71 7.89
C PRO A 62 1.37 4.05 9.17
N VAL A 63 1.90 4.92 10.04
CA VAL A 63 1.19 5.38 11.26
C VAL A 63 -0.14 6.04 10.89
N MET A 64 -0.13 6.95 9.93
CA MET A 64 -1.35 7.65 9.51
C MET A 64 -2.34 6.70 8.83
N ARG A 65 -1.88 5.68 8.11
CA ARG A 65 -2.76 4.61 7.57
C ARG A 65 -3.44 3.78 8.66
N MET A 66 -2.84 3.68 9.83
CA MET A 66 -3.45 2.97 10.96
C MET A 66 -4.56 3.82 11.61
N LEU A 67 -4.34 5.11 11.77
CA LEU A 67 -5.19 5.99 12.57
C LEU A 67 -6.28 6.70 11.76
N ALA A 68 -5.90 7.27 10.61
CA ALA A 68 -6.73 8.22 9.90
C ALA A 68 -7.94 7.62 9.16
N PRO A 69 -7.88 6.44 8.51
CA PRO A 69 -9.01 5.92 7.73
C PRO A 69 -10.27 5.69 8.55
N SER A 70 -10.13 5.23 9.80
CA SER A 70 -11.27 5.03 10.70
C SER A 70 -11.96 6.34 11.07
N LEU A 71 -11.18 7.39 11.33
CA LEU A 71 -11.71 8.72 11.64
C LEU A 71 -12.41 9.34 10.42
N TRP A 72 -11.76 9.25 9.26
CA TRP A 72 -12.31 9.81 8.02
C TRP A 72 -13.55 9.06 7.53
N GLY A 73 -13.57 7.72 7.68
CA GLY A 73 -14.74 6.90 7.39
C GLY A 73 -15.91 7.27 8.29
N TRP A 74 -15.67 7.38 9.60
CA TRP A 74 -16.68 7.81 10.56
C TRP A 74 -17.24 9.21 10.21
N LEU A 75 -16.36 10.19 9.89
CA LEU A 75 -16.77 11.54 9.51
C LEU A 75 -17.62 11.53 8.23
N ALA A 76 -17.21 10.75 7.22
CA ALA A 76 -17.95 10.62 5.97
C ALA A 76 -19.34 9.99 6.17
N ASP A 77 -19.44 8.96 7.02
CA ASP A 77 -20.70 8.30 7.32
C ASP A 77 -21.63 9.18 8.17
N HIS A 78 -21.05 9.90 9.17
CA HIS A 78 -21.82 10.78 10.04
C HIS A 78 -22.36 12.01 9.31
N THR A 79 -21.58 12.58 8.41
CA THR A 79 -21.99 13.78 7.63
C THR A 79 -22.83 13.44 6.39
N GLY A 80 -22.78 12.20 5.92
CA GLY A 80 -23.37 11.77 4.64
C GLY A 80 -22.71 12.43 3.41
N GLN A 81 -21.61 13.17 3.58
CA GLN A 81 -20.98 14.00 2.56
C GLN A 81 -19.60 13.47 2.16
N ARG A 82 -19.55 12.20 1.73
CA ARG A 82 -18.29 11.50 1.41
C ARG A 82 -17.40 12.29 0.46
N LEU A 83 -17.97 12.85 -0.59
CA LEU A 83 -17.20 13.59 -1.60
C LEU A 83 -16.59 14.88 -1.01
N ARG A 84 -17.32 15.61 -0.18
CA ARG A 84 -16.78 16.81 0.50
C ARG A 84 -15.61 16.46 1.41
N VAL A 85 -15.71 15.35 2.15
CA VAL A 85 -14.61 14.87 3.00
C VAL A 85 -13.36 14.59 2.16
N VAL A 86 -13.51 13.91 1.01
CA VAL A 86 -12.39 13.67 0.08
C VAL A 86 -11.79 14.98 -0.44
N GLN A 87 -12.63 15.95 -0.84
CA GLN A 87 -12.17 17.23 -1.37
C GLN A 87 -11.43 18.08 -0.34
N VAL A 88 -11.96 18.14 0.89
CA VAL A 88 -11.30 18.84 2.01
C VAL A 88 -9.97 18.16 2.34
N ALA A 89 -9.97 16.86 2.45
CA ALA A 89 -8.76 16.08 2.74
C ALA A 89 -7.70 16.26 1.65
N ALA A 90 -8.06 16.15 0.36
CA ALA A 90 -7.13 16.38 -0.75
C ALA A 90 -6.60 17.84 -0.78
N THR A 91 -7.44 18.82 -0.44
CA THR A 91 -7.01 20.23 -0.35
C THR A 91 -5.99 20.41 0.77
N LEU A 92 -6.28 19.90 1.97
CA LEU A 92 -5.38 20.05 3.12
C LEU A 92 -4.10 19.22 2.94
N SER A 93 -4.15 18.04 2.32
CA SER A 93 -2.95 17.29 1.94
C SER A 93 -2.04 18.13 1.05
N ALA A 94 -2.57 18.71 -0.03
CA ALA A 94 -1.80 19.55 -0.95
C ALA A 94 -1.23 20.79 -0.25
N VAL A 95 -2.01 21.44 0.64
CA VAL A 95 -1.56 22.62 1.42
C VAL A 95 -0.42 22.23 2.35
N PHE A 96 -0.55 21.16 3.13
CA PHE A 96 0.52 20.74 4.04
C PHE A 96 1.74 20.21 3.27
N TYR A 97 1.55 19.60 2.09
CA TYR A 97 2.66 19.22 1.23
C TYR A 97 3.56 20.42 0.87
N LEU A 98 3.03 21.63 0.70
CA LEU A 98 3.85 22.82 0.44
C LEU A 98 4.92 23.07 1.52
N GLY A 99 4.69 22.58 2.74
CA GLY A 99 5.68 22.66 3.81
C GLY A 99 7.02 22.00 3.50
N VAL A 100 7.08 21.00 2.59
CA VAL A 100 8.34 20.35 2.21
C VAL A 100 9.31 21.29 1.49
N PHE A 101 8.81 22.38 0.89
CA PHE A 101 9.64 23.38 0.22
C PHE A 101 10.29 24.38 1.17
N VAL A 102 9.79 24.48 2.40
CA VAL A 102 10.22 25.53 3.35
C VAL A 102 10.95 24.96 4.57
N THR A 103 10.96 23.64 4.76
CA THR A 103 11.64 23.03 5.90
C THR A 103 12.63 21.94 5.47
N THR A 104 13.80 21.98 6.11
CA THR A 104 14.83 20.92 6.04
C THR A 104 15.18 20.42 7.44
N SER A 105 14.49 20.90 8.49
CA SER A 105 14.67 20.40 9.85
C SER A 105 13.88 19.11 10.07
N PHE A 106 14.39 18.22 10.93
CA PHE A 106 13.73 16.95 11.25
C PHE A 106 12.29 17.15 11.78
N TRP A 107 12.12 18.01 12.77
CA TRP A 107 10.82 18.25 13.39
C TRP A 107 9.82 18.93 12.43
N GLY A 108 10.34 19.86 11.61
CA GLY A 108 9.52 20.47 10.56
C GLY A 108 9.05 19.46 9.52
N MET A 109 9.96 18.60 9.04
CA MET A 109 9.64 17.56 8.08
C MET A 109 8.68 16.51 8.68
N LEU A 110 8.89 16.13 9.93
CA LEU A 110 8.01 15.21 10.65
C LEU A 110 6.57 15.78 10.75
N LEU A 111 6.43 17.04 11.13
CA LEU A 111 5.13 17.69 11.23
C LEU A 111 4.44 17.78 9.87
N VAL A 112 5.17 18.21 8.83
CA VAL A 112 4.65 18.32 7.46
C VAL A 112 4.18 16.96 6.95
N LEU A 113 5.02 15.92 7.07
CA LEU A 113 4.65 14.57 6.63
C LEU A 113 3.50 13.98 7.44
N ALA A 114 3.43 14.26 8.75
CA ALA A 114 2.33 13.79 9.58
C ALA A 114 1.00 14.40 9.15
N LEU A 115 0.94 15.72 9.00
CA LEU A 115 -0.28 16.43 8.59
C LEU A 115 -0.67 16.06 7.15
N MET A 116 0.27 16.10 6.22
CA MET A 116 0.04 15.69 4.84
C MET A 116 -0.50 14.25 4.78
N SER A 117 0.18 13.28 5.39
CA SER A 117 -0.21 11.86 5.34
C SER A 117 -1.54 11.59 6.04
N PHE A 118 -1.86 12.32 7.12
CA PHE A 118 -3.13 12.23 7.81
C PHE A 118 -4.30 12.56 6.87
N PHE A 119 -4.21 13.67 6.15
CA PHE A 119 -5.22 14.07 5.19
C PHE A 119 -5.19 13.19 3.92
N TRP A 120 -4.01 12.88 3.40
CA TRP A 120 -3.86 12.04 2.21
C TRP A 120 -4.49 10.66 2.37
N SER A 121 -4.37 10.04 3.55
CA SER A 121 -4.89 8.69 3.83
C SER A 121 -6.42 8.60 3.85
N ALA A 122 -7.14 9.73 3.92
CA ALA A 122 -8.59 9.78 3.79
C ALA A 122 -9.06 9.41 2.38
N SER A 123 -8.30 9.83 1.37
CA SER A 123 -8.79 9.91 -0.01
C SER A 123 -9.06 8.54 -0.62
N MET A 124 -8.12 7.59 -0.51
CA MET A 124 -8.25 6.31 -1.22
C MET A 124 -9.44 5.45 -0.76
N PRO A 125 -9.66 5.18 0.55
CA PRO A 125 -10.78 4.35 0.97
C PRO A 125 -12.15 4.95 0.58
N LEU A 126 -12.27 6.26 0.68
CA LEU A 126 -13.51 6.96 0.35
C LEU A 126 -13.77 6.98 -1.17
N VAL A 127 -12.73 7.15 -1.99
CA VAL A 127 -12.85 7.10 -3.45
C VAL A 127 -13.10 5.68 -3.93
N GLU A 128 -12.50 4.65 -3.34
CA GLU A 128 -12.82 3.26 -3.65
C GLU A 128 -14.29 2.93 -3.37
N ALA A 129 -14.79 3.33 -2.21
CA ALA A 129 -16.20 3.17 -1.87
C ALA A 129 -17.13 3.93 -2.84
N THR A 130 -16.75 5.16 -3.22
CA THR A 130 -17.48 5.96 -4.23
C THR A 130 -17.45 5.27 -5.59
N THR A 131 -16.29 4.76 -6.02
CA THR A 131 -16.13 4.04 -7.29
C THR A 131 -17.00 2.79 -7.35
N LEU A 132 -17.01 1.98 -6.29
CA LEU A 132 -17.83 0.78 -6.21
C LEU A 132 -19.34 1.11 -6.22
N SER A 133 -19.75 2.13 -5.45
CA SER A 133 -21.13 2.63 -5.45
C SER A 133 -21.56 3.11 -6.84
N TYR A 134 -20.67 3.82 -7.55
CA TYR A 134 -20.91 4.32 -8.90
C TYR A 134 -21.02 3.18 -9.93
N LEU A 135 -20.18 2.16 -9.83
CA LEU A 135 -20.21 1.01 -10.75
C LEU A 135 -21.44 0.12 -10.52
N GLY A 136 -22.01 0.09 -9.32
CA GLY A 136 -23.19 -0.70 -8.98
C GLY A 136 -23.04 -2.16 -9.42
N LYS A 137 -23.88 -2.61 -10.35
CA LYS A 137 -23.84 -3.98 -10.89
C LYS A 137 -22.64 -4.26 -11.82
N HIS A 138 -21.91 -3.23 -12.26
CA HIS A 138 -20.79 -3.34 -13.19
C HIS A 138 -19.42 -3.43 -12.49
N THR A 139 -19.35 -4.07 -11.35
CA THR A 139 -18.11 -4.23 -10.54
C THR A 139 -16.95 -4.85 -11.32
N ALA A 140 -17.21 -5.66 -12.36
CA ALA A 140 -16.19 -6.19 -13.27
C ALA A 140 -15.35 -5.09 -13.97
N ARG A 141 -15.86 -3.86 -14.08
CA ARG A 141 -15.13 -2.70 -14.62
C ARG A 141 -14.18 -2.05 -13.61
N TYR A 142 -14.28 -2.37 -12.32
CA TYR A 142 -13.43 -1.81 -11.28
C TYR A 142 -11.94 -2.05 -11.58
N GLY A 143 -11.56 -3.26 -12.00
CA GLY A 143 -10.19 -3.59 -12.35
C GLY A 143 -9.58 -2.66 -13.42
N ARG A 144 -10.37 -2.29 -14.44
CA ARG A 144 -9.92 -1.36 -15.50
C ARG A 144 -9.71 0.07 -14.98
N LEU A 145 -10.54 0.55 -14.06
CA LEU A 145 -10.35 1.86 -13.44
C LEU A 145 -9.13 1.85 -12.53
N ARG A 146 -9.00 0.80 -11.73
CA ARG A 146 -7.91 0.62 -10.78
C ARG A 146 -6.54 0.45 -11.45
N SER A 147 -6.49 -0.14 -12.67
CA SER A 147 -5.25 -0.31 -13.43
C SER A 147 -4.59 1.02 -13.84
N TRP A 148 -5.33 2.13 -13.94
CA TRP A 148 -4.74 3.46 -14.12
C TRP A 148 -3.83 3.87 -12.98
N GLY A 149 -4.07 3.35 -11.77
CA GLY A 149 -3.13 3.49 -10.65
C GLY A 149 -1.78 2.81 -10.94
N SER A 150 -1.78 1.59 -11.49
CA SER A 150 -0.52 0.94 -11.88
C SER A 150 0.21 1.70 -12.97
N VAL A 151 -0.52 2.26 -13.95
CA VAL A 151 0.07 3.13 -14.98
C VAL A 151 0.70 4.37 -14.35
N GLY A 152 0.01 5.03 -13.41
CA GLY A 152 0.53 6.18 -12.67
C GLY A 152 1.80 5.86 -11.88
N PHE A 153 1.78 4.74 -11.14
CA PHE A 153 2.94 4.27 -10.38
C PHE A 153 4.14 3.99 -11.28
N ILE A 154 3.98 3.13 -12.29
CA ILE A 154 5.06 2.71 -13.20
C ILE A 154 5.59 3.92 -13.97
N GLY A 155 4.69 4.76 -14.51
CA GLY A 155 5.07 5.97 -15.23
C GLY A 155 5.89 6.94 -14.36
N SER A 156 5.47 7.14 -13.11
CA SER A 156 6.19 7.99 -12.16
C SER A 156 7.55 7.39 -11.78
N VAL A 157 7.59 6.12 -11.40
CA VAL A 157 8.81 5.44 -10.96
C VAL A 157 9.87 5.41 -12.08
N VAL A 158 9.48 5.03 -13.30
CA VAL A 158 10.43 4.94 -14.43
C VAL A 158 10.79 6.33 -14.93
N GLY A 159 9.80 7.20 -15.11
CA GLY A 159 10.01 8.55 -15.63
C GLY A 159 10.91 9.41 -14.72
N LEU A 160 10.64 9.38 -13.41
CA LEU A 160 11.46 10.11 -12.44
C LEU A 160 12.85 9.47 -12.28
N GLY A 161 12.95 8.13 -12.29
CA GLY A 161 14.24 7.45 -12.26
C GLY A 161 15.16 7.90 -13.37
N TYR A 162 14.63 7.90 -14.59
CA TYR A 162 15.37 8.40 -15.75
C TYR A 162 15.70 9.90 -15.64
N ALA A 163 14.75 10.72 -15.23
CA ALA A 163 14.97 12.14 -15.06
C ALA A 163 16.08 12.44 -14.04
N PHE A 164 16.10 11.72 -12.90
CA PHE A 164 17.08 11.94 -11.83
C PHE A 164 18.50 11.50 -12.16
N ASP A 165 18.73 10.83 -13.25
CA ASP A 165 20.10 10.62 -13.76
C ASP A 165 20.69 11.90 -14.34
N TYR A 166 19.86 12.89 -14.72
CA TYR A 166 20.27 14.14 -15.37
C TYR A 166 19.95 15.40 -14.55
N ILE A 167 18.93 15.34 -13.68
CA ILE A 167 18.52 16.48 -12.86
C ILE A 167 18.63 16.15 -11.36
N ALA A 168 18.69 17.19 -10.54
CA ALA A 168 18.81 17.04 -9.09
C ALA A 168 17.58 16.34 -8.49
N ILE A 169 17.79 15.48 -7.47
CA ILE A 169 16.72 14.76 -6.77
C ILE A 169 15.70 15.71 -6.12
N SER A 170 16.05 16.97 -5.85
CA SER A 170 15.15 17.98 -5.31
C SER A 170 13.93 18.28 -6.21
N TRP A 171 14.00 17.99 -7.51
CA TRP A 171 12.84 18.06 -8.41
C TRP A 171 11.73 17.08 -8.05
N LEU A 172 12.03 16.10 -7.18
CA LEU A 172 11.02 15.23 -6.57
C LEU A 172 9.89 16.00 -5.90
N LEU A 173 10.22 17.12 -5.24
CA LEU A 173 9.23 17.97 -4.56
C LEU A 173 8.19 18.52 -5.54
N TRP A 174 8.61 18.91 -6.74
CA TRP A 174 7.68 19.37 -7.77
C TRP A 174 6.84 18.24 -8.36
N ALA A 175 7.42 17.06 -8.55
CA ALA A 175 6.68 15.88 -9.00
C ALA A 175 5.59 15.49 -7.98
N GLY A 176 5.90 15.57 -6.68
CA GLY A 176 4.94 15.36 -5.61
C GLY A 176 3.82 16.41 -5.61
N LEU A 177 4.17 17.70 -5.77
CA LEU A 177 3.18 18.78 -5.85
C LEU A 177 2.23 18.59 -7.05
N ILE A 178 2.77 18.24 -8.22
CA ILE A 178 1.96 17.94 -9.41
C ILE A 178 1.00 16.78 -9.13
N SER A 179 1.47 15.75 -8.44
CA SER A 179 0.63 14.59 -8.07
C SER A 179 -0.47 14.98 -7.07
N GLU A 180 -0.16 15.77 -6.04
CA GLU A 180 -1.14 16.28 -5.06
C GLU A 180 -2.19 17.19 -5.72
N LEU A 181 -1.75 18.11 -6.61
CA LEU A 181 -2.67 18.95 -7.38
C LEU A 181 -3.54 18.12 -8.34
N GLY A 182 -2.99 17.06 -8.93
CA GLY A 182 -3.74 16.10 -9.73
C GLY A 182 -4.82 15.38 -8.90
N ILE A 183 -4.46 14.87 -7.71
CA ILE A 183 -5.41 14.27 -6.77
C ILE A 183 -6.53 15.27 -6.44
N LEU A 184 -6.19 16.51 -6.10
CA LEU A 184 -7.15 17.57 -5.78
C LEU A 184 -8.06 17.90 -6.98
N LEU A 185 -7.49 18.06 -8.17
CA LEU A 185 -8.23 18.37 -9.39
C LEU A 185 -9.28 17.30 -9.71
N PHE A 186 -8.85 16.03 -9.69
CA PHE A 186 -9.73 14.91 -10.01
C PHE A 186 -10.71 14.60 -8.88
N SER A 187 -10.37 14.82 -7.62
CA SER A 187 -11.30 14.66 -6.49
C SER A 187 -12.51 15.60 -6.61
N ARG A 188 -12.32 16.82 -7.15
CA ARG A 188 -13.40 17.78 -7.39
C ARG A 188 -14.35 17.38 -8.52
N GLN A 189 -13.95 16.43 -9.35
CA GLN A 189 -14.70 15.98 -10.51
C GLN A 189 -15.40 14.61 -10.31
N LEU A 190 -15.23 14.00 -9.14
CA LEU A 190 -15.86 12.72 -8.81
C LEU A 190 -17.38 12.86 -8.66
N PRO A 191 -18.15 11.79 -8.97
CA PRO A 191 -19.60 11.81 -8.77
C PRO A 191 -19.96 11.76 -7.28
N GLU A 192 -20.98 12.49 -6.89
CA GLU A 192 -21.59 12.29 -5.58
C GLU A 192 -22.40 10.99 -5.61
N THR A 193 -22.15 10.12 -4.65
CA THR A 193 -22.87 8.85 -4.51
C THR A 193 -23.54 8.81 -3.15
N GLN A 194 -24.80 8.32 -3.12
CA GLN A 194 -25.50 8.15 -1.86
C GLN A 194 -24.74 7.16 -0.98
N VAL A 195 -24.50 7.55 0.27
CA VAL A 195 -23.95 6.67 1.29
C VAL A 195 -25.08 5.72 1.69
N ALA A 196 -24.97 4.45 1.33
CA ALA A 196 -25.85 3.44 1.89
C ALA A 196 -25.64 3.44 3.42
N ALA A 197 -26.71 3.70 4.19
CA ALA A 197 -26.65 3.68 5.65
C ALA A 197 -26.21 2.27 6.09
N HIS A 198 -24.95 2.15 6.51
CA HIS A 198 -24.49 0.93 7.15
C HIS A 198 -25.05 0.93 8.58
N HIS A 199 -26.08 0.15 8.83
CA HIS A 199 -26.47 -0.19 10.18
C HIS A 199 -25.27 -0.92 10.83
N THR A 200 -24.56 -0.23 11.69
CA THR A 200 -23.50 -0.80 12.52
C THR A 200 -24.14 -1.65 13.60
N ASP A 201 -24.47 -2.88 13.26
CA ASP A 201 -24.83 -3.87 14.26
C ASP A 201 -23.57 -4.19 15.08
N GLN A 202 -23.57 -3.80 16.35
CA GLN A 202 -22.40 -3.81 17.25
C GLN A 202 -22.16 -5.19 17.88
N GLN A 203 -22.20 -6.28 17.09
CA GLN A 203 -21.80 -7.56 17.66
C GLN A 203 -20.29 -7.56 17.97
N PRO A 204 -19.88 -8.08 19.14
CA PRO A 204 -18.47 -8.05 19.55
C PRO A 204 -17.61 -8.93 18.64
N ILE A 205 -16.67 -8.30 17.93
CA ILE A 205 -15.67 -8.96 17.06
C ILE A 205 -14.58 -9.67 17.87
N PHE A 206 -14.47 -9.37 19.16
CA PHE A 206 -13.41 -9.87 20.05
C PHE A 206 -13.32 -11.40 20.09
N ASN A 207 -14.46 -12.10 20.08
CA ASN A 207 -14.47 -13.56 20.10
C ASN A 207 -13.84 -14.20 18.86
N ILE A 208 -13.88 -13.51 17.71
CA ILE A 208 -13.23 -13.96 16.48
C ILE A 208 -11.74 -13.63 16.55
N LEU A 209 -11.39 -12.44 17.01
CA LEU A 209 -10.00 -11.97 17.10
C LEU A 209 -9.16 -12.80 18.06
N LEU A 210 -9.73 -13.24 19.18
CA LEU A 210 -9.04 -14.05 20.18
C LEU A 210 -8.90 -15.53 19.78
N ARG A 211 -9.44 -15.95 18.63
CA ARG A 211 -9.18 -17.30 18.12
C ARG A 211 -7.69 -17.43 17.79
N PRO A 212 -7.01 -18.48 18.29
CA PRO A 212 -5.57 -18.65 18.07
C PRO A 212 -5.17 -18.63 16.59
N SER A 213 -6.00 -19.20 15.71
CA SER A 213 -5.77 -19.18 14.25
C SER A 213 -5.79 -17.78 13.66
N VAL A 214 -6.66 -16.90 14.17
CA VAL A 214 -6.74 -15.50 13.74
C VAL A 214 -5.54 -14.72 14.25
N MET A 215 -5.19 -14.89 15.53
CA MET A 215 -4.02 -14.21 16.12
C MET A 215 -2.71 -14.61 15.41
N LEU A 216 -2.52 -15.89 15.11
CA LEU A 216 -1.35 -16.37 14.36
C LEU A 216 -1.29 -15.79 12.94
N LEU A 217 -2.43 -15.74 12.24
CA LEU A 217 -2.50 -15.12 10.90
C LEU A 217 -2.16 -13.62 10.96
N PHE A 218 -2.77 -12.87 11.89
CA PHE A 218 -2.51 -11.44 12.06
C PHE A 218 -1.05 -11.19 12.46
N GLY A 219 -0.50 -11.98 13.38
CA GLY A 219 0.90 -11.90 13.79
C GLY A 219 1.86 -12.18 12.64
N ALA A 220 1.59 -13.19 11.83
CA ALA A 220 2.39 -13.48 10.65
C ALA A 220 2.33 -12.34 9.63
N CYS A 221 1.13 -11.84 9.34
CA CYS A 221 0.95 -10.73 8.39
C CYS A 221 1.60 -9.43 8.89
N PHE A 222 1.56 -9.16 10.19
CA PHE A 222 2.28 -8.07 10.82
C PHE A 222 3.80 -8.19 10.59
N LEU A 223 4.37 -9.38 10.84
CA LEU A 223 5.79 -9.65 10.62
C LEU A 223 6.20 -9.53 9.15
N MET A 224 5.36 -9.96 8.20
CA MET A 224 5.62 -9.77 6.76
C MET A 224 5.68 -8.30 6.40
N SER A 225 4.77 -7.49 6.92
CA SER A 225 4.77 -6.05 6.66
C SER A 225 5.97 -5.36 7.32
N ALA A 226 6.34 -5.76 8.54
CA ALA A 226 7.55 -5.28 9.21
C ALA A 226 8.82 -5.66 8.42
N ALA A 227 8.89 -6.89 7.88
CA ALA A 227 9.98 -7.35 7.03
C ALA A 227 10.13 -6.53 5.72
N HIS A 228 9.03 -5.98 5.20
CA HIS A 228 9.05 -5.11 4.03
C HIS A 228 9.42 -3.66 4.35
N GLY A 229 9.37 -3.22 5.61
CA GLY A 229 9.74 -1.86 6.01
C GLY A 229 11.13 -1.42 5.51
N PRO A 230 12.20 -2.21 5.72
CA PRO A 230 13.53 -1.93 5.17
C PRO A 230 13.55 -1.75 3.64
N TYR A 231 12.79 -2.55 2.92
CA TYR A 231 12.70 -2.45 1.47
C TYR A 231 12.09 -1.10 1.05
N TYR A 232 10.99 -0.67 1.65
CA TYR A 232 10.37 0.61 1.33
C TYR A 232 11.17 1.82 1.80
N THR A 233 12.04 1.64 2.79
CA THR A 233 12.83 2.75 3.36
C THR A 233 14.21 2.87 2.71
N PHE A 234 14.95 1.77 2.59
CA PHE A 234 16.38 1.82 2.27
C PHE A 234 16.79 1.14 0.96
N PHE A 235 15.90 0.43 0.26
CA PHE A 235 16.30 -0.29 -0.94
C PHE A 235 16.87 0.63 -2.03
N SER A 236 16.28 1.78 -2.28
CA SER A 236 16.77 2.73 -3.27
C SER A 236 18.09 3.35 -2.85
N ILE A 237 18.27 3.67 -1.56
CA ILE A 237 19.54 4.16 -1.01
C ILE A 237 20.62 3.09 -1.21
N TYR A 238 20.31 1.84 -0.87
CA TYR A 238 21.22 0.72 -0.98
C TYR A 238 21.73 0.52 -2.42
N LEU A 239 20.82 0.59 -3.38
CA LEU A 239 21.19 0.50 -4.80
C LEU A 239 22.10 1.65 -5.25
N VAL A 240 21.76 2.89 -4.89
CA VAL A 240 22.55 4.07 -5.29
C VAL A 240 23.93 4.05 -4.65
N GLU A 241 24.07 3.61 -3.38
CA GLU A 241 25.35 3.43 -2.70
C GLU A 241 26.25 2.36 -3.37
N HIS A 242 25.64 1.37 -4.06
CA HIS A 242 26.35 0.37 -4.87
C HIS A 242 26.50 0.76 -6.35
N GLY A 243 26.32 2.03 -6.67
CA GLY A 243 26.60 2.57 -8.00
C GLY A 243 25.51 2.38 -9.05
N TYR A 244 24.32 1.90 -8.68
CA TYR A 244 23.20 1.82 -9.60
C TYR A 244 22.65 3.21 -9.92
N ALA A 245 22.43 3.48 -11.22
CA ALA A 245 21.76 4.70 -11.67
C ALA A 245 20.32 4.75 -11.16
N LYS A 246 19.75 5.95 -10.96
CA LYS A 246 18.39 6.09 -10.47
C LYS A 246 17.36 5.55 -11.46
N SER A 247 17.67 5.53 -12.75
CA SER A 247 16.90 4.83 -13.79
C SER A 247 16.83 3.33 -13.55
N ALA A 248 17.94 2.69 -13.14
CA ALA A 248 17.96 1.28 -12.77
C ALA A 248 17.12 1.02 -11.51
N VAL A 249 17.19 1.90 -10.51
CA VAL A 249 16.32 1.85 -9.32
C VAL A 249 14.84 1.87 -9.76
N GLY A 250 14.46 2.84 -10.59
CA GLY A 250 13.08 2.94 -11.12
C GLY A 250 12.65 1.70 -11.90
N GLY A 251 13.54 1.14 -12.73
CA GLY A 251 13.29 -0.09 -13.48
C GLY A 251 13.06 -1.31 -12.57
N LEU A 252 13.86 -1.47 -11.52
CA LEU A 252 13.70 -2.55 -10.54
C LEU A 252 12.38 -2.46 -9.76
N TRP A 253 11.98 -1.26 -9.34
CA TRP A 253 10.67 -1.03 -8.71
C TRP A 253 9.52 -1.33 -9.69
N ALA A 254 9.62 -0.86 -10.93
CA ALA A 254 8.61 -1.11 -11.95
C ALA A 254 8.47 -2.61 -12.27
N LEU A 255 9.58 -3.35 -12.35
CA LEU A 255 9.59 -4.80 -12.57
C LEU A 255 8.79 -5.53 -11.48
N GLY A 256 8.98 -5.16 -10.21
CA GLY A 256 8.21 -5.72 -9.09
C GLY A 256 6.71 -5.55 -9.31
N VAL A 257 6.26 -4.34 -9.61
CA VAL A 257 4.82 -4.03 -9.82
C VAL A 257 4.26 -4.70 -11.08
N ILE A 258 5.04 -4.77 -12.16
CA ILE A 258 4.61 -5.49 -13.38
C ILE A 258 4.38 -6.97 -13.07
N CYS A 259 5.30 -7.60 -12.34
CA CYS A 259 5.15 -8.99 -11.91
C CYS A 259 3.97 -9.19 -10.95
N GLU A 260 3.69 -8.22 -10.07
CA GLU A 260 2.48 -8.25 -9.22
C GLU A 260 1.19 -8.26 -10.04
N ILE A 261 1.09 -7.44 -11.07
CA ILE A 261 -0.07 -7.43 -11.97
C ILE A 261 -0.27 -8.82 -12.56
N GLY A 262 0.82 -9.46 -13.03
CA GLY A 262 0.78 -10.82 -13.53
C GLY A 262 0.27 -11.84 -12.50
N VAL A 263 0.76 -11.74 -11.26
CA VAL A 263 0.32 -12.62 -10.17
C VAL A 263 -1.15 -12.38 -9.83
N PHE A 264 -1.64 -11.15 -9.77
CA PHE A 264 -3.06 -10.88 -9.51
C PHE A 264 -3.98 -11.47 -10.57
N ILE A 265 -3.57 -11.47 -11.84
CA ILE A 265 -4.33 -12.14 -12.93
C ILE A 265 -4.36 -13.67 -12.74
N LEU A 266 -3.28 -14.26 -12.23
CA LEU A 266 -3.17 -15.69 -12.00
C LEU A 266 -3.81 -16.16 -10.68
N MET A 267 -4.02 -15.24 -9.72
CA MET A 267 -4.49 -15.58 -8.36
C MET A 267 -5.75 -16.42 -8.31
N PRO A 268 -6.81 -16.19 -9.12
CA PRO A 268 -7.99 -17.06 -9.07
C PRO A 268 -7.67 -18.53 -9.36
N ARG A 269 -6.76 -18.78 -10.33
CA ARG A 269 -6.33 -20.14 -10.67
C ARG A 269 -5.44 -20.74 -9.59
N LEU A 270 -4.52 -19.96 -9.05
CA LEU A 270 -3.61 -20.38 -7.98
C LEU A 270 -4.37 -20.72 -6.70
N ALA A 271 -5.31 -19.85 -6.29
CA ALA A 271 -6.14 -20.03 -5.12
C ALA A 271 -7.03 -21.29 -5.25
N HIS A 272 -7.63 -21.49 -6.41
CA HIS A 272 -8.42 -22.71 -6.68
C HIS A 272 -7.59 -23.99 -6.62
N ARG A 273 -6.35 -23.96 -7.16
CA ARG A 273 -5.49 -25.16 -7.24
C ARG A 273 -4.79 -25.50 -5.93
N TYR A 274 -4.30 -24.47 -5.20
CA TYR A 274 -3.39 -24.67 -4.05
C TYR A 274 -4.02 -24.24 -2.72
N GLY A 275 -5.06 -23.40 -2.74
CA GLY A 275 -5.66 -22.78 -1.56
C GLY A 275 -4.81 -21.63 -0.99
N PHE A 276 -5.45 -20.72 -0.27
CA PHE A 276 -4.80 -19.51 0.24
C PHE A 276 -3.68 -19.81 1.24
N THR A 277 -3.85 -20.79 2.11
CA THR A 277 -2.84 -21.14 3.14
C THR A 277 -1.51 -21.58 2.53
N ARG A 278 -1.52 -22.44 1.51
CA ARG A 278 -0.28 -22.90 0.85
C ARG A 278 0.41 -21.77 0.09
N ILE A 279 -0.37 -20.90 -0.55
CA ILE A 279 0.16 -19.71 -1.22
C ILE A 279 0.83 -18.80 -0.19
N LEU A 280 0.21 -18.60 0.97
CA LEU A 280 0.76 -17.80 2.04
C LEU A 280 2.08 -18.37 2.56
N ILE A 281 2.16 -19.67 2.83
CA ILE A 281 3.39 -20.35 3.24
C ILE A 281 4.50 -20.16 2.20
N ALA A 282 4.19 -20.38 0.91
CA ALA A 282 5.15 -20.18 -0.17
C ALA A 282 5.63 -18.72 -0.23
N SER A 283 4.72 -17.75 -0.06
CA SER A 283 5.07 -16.32 -0.04
C SER A 283 6.05 -15.97 1.09
N PHE A 284 5.86 -16.51 2.28
CA PHE A 284 6.79 -16.30 3.40
C PHE A 284 8.16 -16.97 3.13
N ALA A 285 8.19 -18.20 2.63
CA ALA A 285 9.44 -18.89 2.30
C ALA A 285 10.24 -18.11 1.23
N LEU A 286 9.55 -17.65 0.18
CA LEU A 286 10.16 -16.82 -0.86
C LEU A 286 10.60 -15.46 -0.35
N ALA A 287 9.92 -14.88 0.68
CA ALA A 287 10.34 -13.64 1.30
C ALA A 287 11.67 -13.78 2.04
N VAL A 288 11.89 -14.89 2.75
CA VAL A 288 13.19 -15.19 3.38
C VAL A 288 14.30 -15.19 2.31
N ILE A 289 14.11 -15.91 1.23
CA ILE A 289 15.09 -15.99 0.13
C ILE A 289 15.31 -14.61 -0.48
N ARG A 290 14.24 -13.88 -0.79
CA ARG A 290 14.30 -12.57 -1.42
C ARG A 290 15.07 -11.56 -0.58
N PHE A 291 14.80 -11.47 0.72
CA PHE A 291 15.50 -10.50 1.58
C PHE A 291 16.96 -10.86 1.76
N MET A 292 17.32 -12.15 1.84
CA MET A 292 18.71 -12.58 1.84
C MET A 292 19.42 -12.22 0.52
N MET A 293 18.76 -12.40 -0.63
CA MET A 293 19.30 -12.00 -1.93
C MET A 293 19.53 -10.48 -2.00
N ILE A 294 18.57 -9.66 -1.56
CA ILE A 294 18.73 -8.21 -1.54
C ILE A 294 19.92 -7.82 -0.65
N GLY A 295 20.00 -8.37 0.55
CA GLY A 295 21.02 -7.98 1.52
C GLY A 295 22.45 -8.40 1.16
N TRP A 296 22.61 -9.54 0.47
CA TRP A 296 23.92 -10.13 0.29
C TRP A 296 24.38 -10.23 -1.17
N CYS A 297 23.49 -9.98 -2.11
CA CYS A 297 23.80 -10.14 -3.54
C CYS A 297 23.51 -8.86 -4.34
N VAL A 298 23.58 -7.68 -3.71
CA VAL A 298 23.26 -6.40 -4.34
C VAL A 298 24.12 -6.11 -5.56
N ASP A 299 25.39 -6.56 -5.59
CA ASP A 299 26.32 -6.34 -6.71
C ASP A 299 26.01 -7.20 -7.94
N PHE A 300 25.11 -8.19 -7.80
CA PHE A 300 24.73 -9.09 -8.88
C PHE A 300 23.36 -8.70 -9.45
N LEU A 301 23.33 -7.91 -10.50
CA LEU A 301 22.09 -7.43 -11.12
C LEU A 301 21.09 -8.55 -11.44
N VAL A 302 21.55 -9.72 -11.90
CA VAL A 302 20.67 -10.85 -12.21
C VAL A 302 19.94 -11.32 -10.97
N LEU A 303 20.61 -11.41 -9.81
CA LEU A 303 19.99 -11.80 -8.54
C LEU A 303 19.01 -10.74 -8.03
N LEU A 304 19.31 -9.44 -8.24
CA LEU A 304 18.38 -8.37 -7.95
C LEU A 304 17.12 -8.44 -8.83
N LEU A 305 17.26 -8.72 -10.12
CA LEU A 305 16.12 -8.92 -11.03
C LEU A 305 15.24 -10.08 -10.55
N ILE A 306 15.85 -11.20 -10.16
CA ILE A 306 15.11 -12.35 -9.57
C ILE A 306 14.42 -11.93 -8.28
N ALA A 307 15.10 -11.18 -7.40
CA ALA A 307 14.51 -10.68 -6.16
C ALA A 307 13.32 -9.74 -6.43
N GLN A 308 13.32 -8.96 -7.51
CA GLN A 308 12.18 -8.13 -7.90
C GLN A 308 11.04 -8.95 -8.50
N VAL A 309 11.32 -10.01 -9.26
CA VAL A 309 10.28 -10.97 -9.70
C VAL A 309 9.64 -11.66 -8.49
N LEU A 310 10.43 -12.05 -7.51
CA LEU A 310 9.94 -12.64 -6.25
C LEU A 310 9.07 -11.69 -5.44
N HIS A 311 9.19 -10.35 -5.65
CA HIS A 311 8.31 -9.36 -5.02
C HIS A 311 6.82 -9.66 -5.31
N ALA A 312 6.50 -10.09 -6.51
CA ALA A 312 5.14 -10.46 -6.86
C ALA A 312 4.57 -11.59 -5.98
N ALA A 313 5.39 -12.56 -5.59
CA ALA A 313 4.99 -13.62 -4.66
C ALA A 313 4.94 -13.11 -3.21
N THR A 314 5.96 -12.35 -2.79
CA THR A 314 6.11 -11.91 -1.38
C THR A 314 5.22 -10.74 -1.01
N PHE A 315 4.70 -10.00 -1.98
CA PHE A 315 3.73 -8.92 -1.78
C PHE A 315 2.39 -9.21 -2.46
N GLY A 316 2.34 -9.43 -3.77
CA GLY A 316 1.10 -9.62 -4.52
C GLY A 316 0.32 -10.88 -4.13
N ALA A 317 0.94 -12.06 -4.22
CA ALA A 317 0.30 -13.33 -3.84
C ALA A 317 0.02 -13.38 -2.34
N TYR A 318 0.96 -12.92 -1.51
CA TYR A 318 0.79 -12.77 -0.07
C TYR A 318 -0.45 -11.91 0.26
N HIS A 319 -0.57 -10.73 -0.33
CA HIS A 319 -1.70 -9.82 -0.10
C HIS A 319 -3.03 -10.48 -0.46
N ALA A 320 -3.12 -11.04 -1.66
CA ALA A 320 -4.34 -11.69 -2.13
C ALA A 320 -4.72 -12.92 -1.28
N ALA A 321 -3.75 -13.74 -0.88
CA ALA A 321 -3.99 -14.90 -0.02
C ALA A 321 -4.43 -14.47 1.39
N SER A 322 -3.81 -13.45 1.97
CA SER A 322 -4.18 -12.91 3.28
C SER A 322 -5.60 -12.33 3.28
N VAL A 323 -5.94 -11.52 2.27
CA VAL A 323 -7.30 -10.97 2.09
C VAL A 323 -8.32 -12.08 1.94
N GLY A 324 -8.00 -13.14 1.17
CA GLY A 324 -8.86 -14.32 1.03
C GLY A 324 -9.11 -15.03 2.36
N LEU A 325 -8.06 -15.29 3.15
CA LEU A 325 -8.18 -15.90 4.49
C LEU A 325 -8.98 -15.03 5.46
N ILE A 326 -8.76 -13.71 5.45
CA ILE A 326 -9.54 -12.78 6.28
C ILE A 326 -11.02 -12.83 5.88
N HIS A 327 -11.32 -12.93 4.57
CA HIS A 327 -12.68 -13.07 4.09
C HIS A 327 -13.35 -14.36 4.57
N GLU A 328 -12.61 -15.48 4.62
CA GLU A 328 -13.10 -16.77 5.13
C GLU A 328 -13.33 -16.74 6.64
N LEU A 329 -12.46 -16.08 7.40
CA LEU A 329 -12.50 -16.03 8.87
C LEU A 329 -13.54 -15.03 9.40
N PHE A 330 -13.77 -13.93 8.68
CA PHE A 330 -14.70 -12.87 9.07
C PHE A 330 -15.86 -12.81 8.07
N GLN A 331 -16.88 -13.63 8.31
CA GLN A 331 -18.05 -13.73 7.45
C GLN A 331 -19.13 -12.69 7.78
N GLY A 332 -20.00 -12.40 6.82
CA GLY A 332 -21.17 -11.55 6.98
C GLY A 332 -20.85 -10.14 7.48
N LYS A 333 -21.44 -9.71 8.59
CA LYS A 333 -21.30 -8.36 9.16
C LYS A 333 -19.89 -8.02 9.64
N HIS A 334 -19.07 -9.02 9.94
CA HIS A 334 -17.71 -8.84 10.47
C HIS A 334 -16.65 -8.65 9.38
N GLN A 335 -16.99 -8.88 8.10
CA GLN A 335 -16.03 -8.86 6.98
C GLN A 335 -15.31 -7.52 6.83
N SER A 336 -16.06 -6.41 6.77
CA SER A 336 -15.46 -5.07 6.61
C SER A 336 -14.58 -4.70 7.80
N ARG A 337 -14.99 -5.07 9.02
CA ARG A 337 -14.21 -4.83 10.25
C ARG A 337 -12.92 -5.67 10.26
N GLY A 338 -13.01 -6.96 9.87
CA GLY A 338 -11.85 -7.83 9.75
C GLY A 338 -10.83 -7.30 8.76
N GLN A 339 -11.26 -6.83 7.59
CA GLN A 339 -10.39 -6.20 6.59
C GLN A 339 -9.77 -4.89 7.08
N ALA A 340 -10.54 -4.03 7.76
CA ALA A 340 -10.03 -2.79 8.33
C ALA A 340 -8.95 -3.06 9.39
N MET A 341 -9.18 -4.03 10.29
CA MET A 341 -8.20 -4.43 11.32
C MET A 341 -6.95 -5.05 10.69
N PHE A 342 -7.12 -5.90 9.66
CA PHE A 342 -6.02 -6.43 8.89
C PHE A 342 -5.16 -5.30 8.29
N GLY A 343 -5.79 -4.32 7.65
CA GLY A 343 -5.09 -3.16 7.10
C GLY A 343 -4.32 -2.36 8.16
N SER A 344 -4.97 -2.06 9.29
CA SER A 344 -4.37 -1.29 10.38
C SER A 344 -3.22 -2.02 11.07
N LEU A 345 -3.40 -3.29 11.42
CA LEU A 345 -2.37 -4.07 12.13
C LEU A 345 -1.21 -4.44 11.20
N THR A 346 -1.51 -4.87 9.97
CA THR A 346 -0.49 -5.33 9.05
C THR A 346 0.25 -4.15 8.43
N TYR A 347 -0.42 -3.36 7.60
CA TYR A 347 0.24 -2.28 6.85
C TYR A 347 0.49 -1.03 7.68
N GLY A 348 -0.35 -0.78 8.69
CA GLY A 348 -0.15 0.31 9.64
C GLY A 348 0.94 -0.03 10.65
N ALA A 349 0.61 -0.85 11.66
CA ALA A 349 1.53 -1.13 12.77
C ALA A 349 2.77 -1.93 12.34
N GLY A 350 2.62 -2.95 11.47
CA GLY A 350 3.78 -3.71 10.96
C GLY A 350 4.70 -2.84 10.11
N GLY A 351 4.14 -2.05 9.18
CA GLY A 351 4.91 -1.11 8.36
C GLY A 351 5.62 -0.04 9.20
N MET A 352 4.95 0.51 10.22
CA MET A 352 5.55 1.43 11.19
C MET A 352 6.76 0.81 11.89
N LEU A 353 6.59 -0.39 12.47
CA LEU A 353 7.68 -1.06 13.18
C LEU A 353 8.86 -1.34 12.25
N GLY A 354 8.58 -1.82 11.03
CA GLY A 354 9.61 -2.10 10.04
C GLY A 354 10.42 -0.85 9.67
N GLY A 355 9.74 0.29 9.45
CA GLY A 355 10.41 1.56 9.17
C GLY A 355 11.22 2.08 10.35
N LEU A 356 10.66 2.05 11.57
CA LEU A 356 11.35 2.52 12.79
C LEU A 356 12.60 1.69 13.12
N ILE A 357 12.55 0.38 12.95
CA ILE A 357 13.70 -0.50 13.18
C ILE A 357 14.75 -0.33 12.08
N SER A 358 14.33 -0.02 10.84
CA SER A 358 15.22 0.10 9.69
C SER A 358 16.33 1.13 9.92
N GLY A 359 15.99 2.31 10.46
CA GLY A 359 16.96 3.39 10.64
C GLY A 359 18.14 3.02 11.55
N PRO A 360 17.89 2.64 12.83
CA PRO A 360 18.95 2.22 13.72
C PRO A 360 19.76 1.01 13.21
N VAL A 361 19.07 -0.01 12.67
CA VAL A 361 19.80 -1.21 12.18
C VAL A 361 20.69 -0.85 11.00
N TRP A 362 20.20 -0.02 10.05
CA TRP A 362 21.01 0.47 8.95
C TRP A 362 22.23 1.26 9.45
N GLN A 363 22.01 2.19 10.36
CA GLN A 363 23.06 3.10 10.84
C GLN A 363 24.18 2.41 11.62
N TYR A 364 23.84 1.42 12.45
CA TYR A 364 24.80 0.77 13.36
C TYR A 364 25.33 -0.57 12.83
N TYR A 365 24.58 -1.28 12.00
CA TYR A 365 24.91 -2.64 11.56
C TYR A 365 24.95 -2.80 10.04
N GLY A 366 24.54 -1.76 9.27
CA GLY A 366 24.57 -1.75 7.83
C GLY A 366 23.44 -2.53 7.14
N ALA A 367 23.46 -2.47 5.81
CA ALA A 367 22.42 -3.02 4.94
C ALA A 367 22.25 -4.53 5.06
N ASN A 368 23.38 -5.28 5.08
CA ASN A 368 23.35 -6.74 5.14
C ASN A 368 22.59 -7.25 6.37
N MET A 369 22.87 -6.67 7.54
CA MET A 369 22.17 -7.00 8.78
C MET A 369 20.71 -6.59 8.72
N LEU A 370 20.40 -5.43 8.16
CA LEU A 370 19.03 -4.95 8.02
C LEU A 370 18.16 -5.93 7.22
N TYR A 371 18.64 -6.40 6.06
CA TYR A 371 17.89 -7.37 5.26
C TYR A 371 17.91 -8.78 5.86
N THR A 372 18.94 -9.13 6.63
CA THR A 372 18.95 -10.36 7.44
C THR A 372 17.84 -10.31 8.52
N CYS A 373 17.65 -9.18 9.20
CA CYS A 373 16.51 -8.97 10.10
C CYS A 373 15.16 -9.10 9.37
N SER A 374 15.04 -8.56 8.14
CA SER A 374 13.85 -8.75 7.32
C SER A 374 13.59 -10.23 7.01
N ALA A 375 14.62 -10.98 6.61
CA ALA A 375 14.52 -12.41 6.36
C ALA A 375 14.11 -13.18 7.63
N PHE A 376 14.66 -12.80 8.80
CA PHE A 376 14.31 -13.38 10.09
C PHE A 376 12.84 -13.11 10.47
N MET A 377 12.33 -11.89 10.30
CA MET A 377 10.91 -11.58 10.52
C MET A 377 10.01 -12.41 9.59
N ALA A 378 10.40 -12.55 8.31
CA ALA A 378 9.67 -13.39 7.36
C ALA A 378 9.69 -14.88 7.78
N LEU A 379 10.82 -15.38 8.29
CA LEU A 379 10.95 -16.73 8.81
C LEU A 379 10.05 -16.97 10.04
N LEU A 380 10.01 -16.02 10.97
CA LEU A 380 9.09 -16.11 12.11
C LEU A 380 7.63 -16.14 11.64
N GLY A 381 7.28 -15.31 10.66
CA GLY A 381 5.95 -15.34 10.03
C GLY A 381 5.65 -16.69 9.35
N LEU A 382 6.62 -17.29 8.66
CA LEU A 382 6.52 -18.63 8.08
C LEU A 382 6.21 -19.68 9.14
N ILE A 383 6.90 -19.63 10.30
CA ILE A 383 6.68 -20.54 11.42
C ILE A 383 5.25 -20.38 11.96
N LEU A 384 4.76 -19.17 12.14
CA LEU A 384 3.40 -18.91 12.64
C LEU A 384 2.33 -19.45 11.68
N VAL A 385 2.50 -19.24 10.37
CA VAL A 385 1.56 -19.76 9.36
C VAL A 385 1.64 -21.28 9.25
N GLY A 386 2.84 -21.83 9.28
CA GLY A 386 3.06 -23.29 9.29
C GLY A 386 2.44 -23.98 10.49
N TRP A 387 2.57 -23.38 11.67
CA TRP A 387 1.94 -23.87 12.90
C TRP A 387 0.41 -23.84 12.80
N ASN A 388 -0.14 -22.75 12.29
CA ASN A 388 -1.58 -22.62 12.08
C ASN A 388 -2.13 -23.67 11.12
N SER A 389 -1.37 -24.02 10.05
CA SER A 389 -1.78 -24.97 9.02
C SER A 389 -1.70 -26.43 9.46
N SER A 390 -0.94 -26.76 10.51
CA SER A 390 -0.72 -28.15 10.99
C SER A 390 -1.94 -28.78 11.67
N GLY A 391 -3.11 -28.13 11.65
CA GLY A 391 -4.38 -28.69 12.13
C GLY A 391 -4.57 -28.70 13.64
N ARG A 392 -3.59 -28.26 14.42
CA ARG A 392 -3.70 -28.25 15.89
C ARG A 392 -4.76 -27.28 16.44
N PHE A 393 -5.19 -26.30 15.61
CA PHE A 393 -6.23 -25.32 15.97
C PHE A 393 -7.48 -25.41 15.09
N SER A 394 -7.50 -26.23 14.04
CA SER A 394 -8.66 -26.40 13.16
C SER A 394 -9.82 -27.14 13.84
N GLN A 395 -9.58 -27.90 14.90
CA GLN A 395 -10.61 -28.67 15.62
C GLN A 395 -11.37 -27.89 16.70
N ALA A 396 -11.02 -26.65 16.98
CA ALA A 396 -11.69 -25.83 17.99
C ALA A 396 -12.77 -24.88 17.41
N ALA A 397 -13.16 -25.06 16.16
CA ALA A 397 -14.05 -24.15 15.43
C ALA A 397 -15.40 -24.75 15.04
N TYR A 398 -15.86 -25.84 15.71
CA TYR A 398 -17.23 -26.35 15.62
C TYR A 398 -17.95 -26.30 16.95
#